data_b1ef9dd04ef3809b5154f6696dd2437d
#
_entry.id   b1ef9dd04ef3809b5154f6696dd2437d
#
_cell.length_a   1.000
_cell.length_b   1.000
_cell.length_c   1.000
_cell.angle_alpha   90.00
_cell.angle_beta   90.00
_cell.angle_gamma   90.00
#
_symmetry.space_group_name_H-M   'P 1'
#
loop_
_entity.id
_entity.type
_entity.pdbx_description
1 polymer ?
#
loop_
_entity_poly.entity_id
_entity_poly.type
_entity_poly.pdbx_seq_one_letter_code
_entity_poly.pdbx_strand_id
1 'polypeptide(L)'
;GAEEVYLMAHSTGGLITSLYLADTKNQDSIRAFILNSPFFDFNFSKAEEKIVLPLLNASAGIAPSKVISGVSKSPDLYAQSLLSRYHGPWDYDTHLKKDYGHPIRLGWLRAIRRGHKRVQRGLQLPMPILLMSSDKSIRAKGAWQEAFGKADLVLDVEDIQRYGKKLGPQVEAHRIPNGLHDLFL
;
A
#
# COMPACT_ATOMS: atom_id res chain seq x y z
N GLY A 1 -24.70 5.51 23.40
CA GLY A 1 -24.78 6.18 22.12
C GLY A 1 -23.74 5.58 21.19
N ALA A 2 -24.10 5.29 19.95
CA ALA A 2 -23.11 4.84 18.98
C ALA A 2 -22.16 6.00 18.71
N GLU A 3 -20.90 5.85 19.10
CA GLU A 3 -19.87 6.80 18.77
C GLU A 3 -19.62 6.75 17.25
N GLU A 4 -19.44 7.90 16.64
CA GLU A 4 -19.08 7.99 15.24
C GLU A 4 -17.66 7.47 15.07
N VAL A 5 -17.46 6.48 14.19
CA VAL A 5 -16.16 5.87 13.94
C VAL A 5 -15.61 6.34 12.59
N TYR A 6 -14.41 6.88 12.61
CA TYR A 6 -13.62 7.20 11.43
C TYR A 6 -12.46 6.21 11.35
N LEU A 7 -12.28 5.58 10.21
CA LEU A 7 -11.16 4.67 9.99
C LEU A 7 -10.11 5.31 9.10
N MET A 8 -8.86 5.15 9.47
CA MET A 8 -7.72 5.55 8.66
C MET A 8 -6.79 4.37 8.46
N ALA A 9 -6.30 4.19 7.24
CA ALA A 9 -5.40 3.08 6.94
C ALA A 9 -4.35 3.47 5.89
N HIS A 10 -3.15 2.92 6.05
CA HIS A 10 -1.99 3.17 5.20
C HIS A 10 -1.53 1.89 4.48
N SER A 11 -1.14 2.01 3.23
CA SER A 11 -0.44 0.97 2.45
C SER A 11 -1.15 -0.40 2.49
N THR A 12 -0.49 -1.46 2.97
CA THR A 12 -1.09 -2.79 3.17
C THR A 12 -2.29 -2.76 4.13
N GLY A 13 -2.25 -1.89 5.14
CA GLY A 13 -3.40 -1.66 6.03
C GLY A 13 -4.62 -1.16 5.26
N GLY A 14 -4.43 -0.31 4.25
CA GLY A 14 -5.50 0.15 3.36
C GLY A 14 -6.20 -1.00 2.63
N LEU A 15 -5.44 -1.97 2.12
CA LEU A 15 -6.00 -3.18 1.52
C LEU A 15 -6.79 -4.00 2.54
N ILE A 16 -6.20 -4.28 3.71
CA ILE A 16 -6.80 -5.12 4.75
C ILE A 16 -8.11 -4.48 5.25
N THR A 17 -8.10 -3.20 5.58
CA THR A 17 -9.27 -2.48 6.07
C THR A 17 -10.37 -2.38 5.02
N SER A 18 -10.02 -2.15 3.74
CA SER A 18 -11.00 -2.16 2.65
C SER A 18 -11.73 -3.50 2.54
N LEU A 19 -11.01 -4.62 2.65
CA LEU A 19 -11.59 -5.96 2.60
C LEU A 19 -12.41 -6.25 3.85
N TYR A 20 -11.95 -5.85 5.04
CA TYR A 20 -12.70 -5.97 6.28
C TYR A 20 -14.03 -5.21 6.19
N LEU A 21 -14.00 -3.97 5.71
CA LEU A 21 -15.22 -3.17 5.54
C LEU A 21 -16.21 -3.81 4.55
N ALA A 22 -15.72 -4.46 3.49
CA ALA A 22 -16.59 -5.16 2.55
C ALA A 22 -17.25 -6.43 3.14
N ASP A 23 -16.67 -7.03 4.19
CA ASP A 23 -17.14 -8.27 4.80
C ASP A 23 -17.88 -8.05 6.13
N THR A 24 -17.69 -6.89 6.78
CA THR A 24 -18.33 -6.59 8.06
C THR A 24 -19.81 -6.26 7.90
N LYS A 25 -20.60 -6.64 8.92
CA LYS A 25 -22.02 -6.24 9.03
C LYS A 25 -22.22 -4.89 9.70
N ASN A 26 -21.15 -4.31 10.26
CA ASN A 26 -21.19 -3.08 11.06
C ASN A 26 -20.79 -1.84 10.25
N GLN A 27 -21.08 -1.81 8.95
CA GLN A 27 -20.72 -0.68 8.08
C GLN A 27 -21.40 0.63 8.48
N ASP A 28 -22.62 0.56 9.02
CA ASP A 28 -23.42 1.73 9.39
C ASP A 28 -22.80 2.58 10.51
N SER A 29 -21.94 2.00 11.34
CA SER A 29 -21.20 2.73 12.37
C SER A 29 -20.00 3.52 11.83
N ILE A 30 -19.60 3.28 10.58
CA ILE A 30 -18.43 3.89 9.97
C ILE A 30 -18.84 5.16 9.22
N ARG A 31 -18.42 6.31 9.73
CA ARG A 31 -18.75 7.62 9.16
C ARG A 31 -17.93 7.99 7.92
N ALA A 32 -16.66 7.64 7.94
CA ALA A 32 -15.79 7.82 6.77
C ALA A 32 -14.57 6.89 6.85
N PHE A 33 -13.98 6.64 5.67
CA PHE A 33 -12.78 5.85 5.54
C PHE A 33 -11.68 6.65 4.83
N ILE A 34 -10.55 6.82 5.48
CA ILE A 34 -9.40 7.60 5.00
C ILE A 34 -8.28 6.63 4.57
N LEU A 35 -7.83 6.78 3.34
CA LEU A 35 -6.80 5.94 2.75
C LEU A 35 -5.55 6.75 2.40
N ASN A 36 -4.43 6.39 3.01
CA ASN A 36 -3.11 6.92 2.74
C ASN A 36 -2.32 5.91 1.91
N SER A 37 -2.11 6.20 0.63
CA SER A 37 -1.35 5.38 -0.32
C SER A 37 -1.66 3.87 -0.23
N PRO A 38 -2.92 3.43 -0.42
CA PRO A 38 -3.32 2.04 -0.19
C PRO A 38 -2.70 1.09 -1.22
N PHE A 39 -2.32 -0.11 -0.79
CA PHE A 39 -1.70 -1.15 -1.61
C PHE A 39 -2.72 -1.96 -2.39
N PHE A 40 -3.16 -1.47 -3.55
CA PHE A 40 -4.20 -2.09 -4.37
C PHE A 40 -3.70 -2.84 -5.61
N ASP A 41 -2.42 -2.73 -5.93
CA ASP A 41 -1.73 -3.60 -6.88
C ASP A 41 -0.21 -3.65 -6.59
N PHE A 42 0.45 -4.68 -7.13
CA PHE A 42 1.90 -4.75 -7.10
C PHE A 42 2.49 -3.76 -8.10
N ASN A 43 3.56 -3.09 -7.71
CA ASN A 43 4.30 -2.19 -8.59
C ASN A 43 5.18 -2.99 -9.58
N PHE A 44 4.55 -3.90 -10.35
CA PHE A 44 5.18 -4.68 -11.40
C PHE A 44 4.96 -4.03 -12.77
N SER A 45 5.90 -4.21 -13.70
CA SER A 45 5.62 -3.96 -15.10
C SER A 45 4.64 -5.02 -15.65
N LYS A 46 3.93 -4.69 -16.73
CA LYS A 46 3.01 -5.64 -17.39
C LYS A 46 3.69 -6.95 -17.80
N ALA A 47 4.98 -6.92 -18.14
CA ALA A 47 5.76 -8.10 -18.46
C ALA A 47 6.06 -8.95 -17.21
N GLU A 48 6.45 -8.30 -16.12
CA GLU A 48 6.67 -8.96 -14.82
C GLU A 48 5.38 -9.59 -14.29
N GLU A 49 4.24 -8.90 -14.39
CA GLU A 49 2.95 -9.46 -13.97
C GLU A 49 2.60 -10.77 -14.65
N LYS A 50 2.79 -10.85 -15.99
CA LYS A 50 2.46 -12.05 -16.78
C LYS A 50 3.29 -13.26 -16.40
N ILE A 51 4.51 -13.08 -15.93
CA ILE A 51 5.43 -14.17 -15.58
C ILE A 51 5.40 -14.45 -14.07
N VAL A 52 5.53 -13.40 -13.25
CA VAL A 52 5.69 -13.53 -11.81
C VAL A 52 4.41 -14.02 -11.13
N LEU A 53 3.25 -13.49 -11.49
CA LEU A 53 2.00 -13.83 -10.80
C LEU A 53 1.53 -15.27 -10.98
N PRO A 54 1.60 -15.91 -12.17
CA PRO A 54 1.29 -17.33 -12.31
C PRO A 54 2.25 -18.22 -11.50
N LEU A 55 3.56 -17.94 -11.55
CA LEU A 55 4.57 -18.67 -10.80
C LEU A 55 4.37 -18.56 -9.29
N LEU A 56 4.04 -17.35 -8.78
CA LEU A 56 3.72 -17.11 -7.38
C LEU A 56 2.49 -17.90 -6.94
N ASN A 57 1.44 -17.93 -7.74
CA ASN A 57 0.21 -18.66 -7.42
C ASN A 57 0.46 -20.17 -7.32
N ALA A 58 1.20 -20.75 -8.25
CA ALA A 58 1.55 -22.16 -8.25
C ALA A 58 2.44 -22.52 -7.04
N SER A 59 3.54 -21.77 -6.86
CA SER A 59 4.51 -22.02 -5.79
C SER A 59 3.92 -21.84 -4.39
N ALA A 60 3.04 -20.86 -4.20
CA ALA A 60 2.40 -20.58 -2.91
C ALA A 60 1.37 -21.65 -2.50
N GLY A 61 0.90 -22.46 -3.44
CA GLY A 61 0.08 -23.64 -3.16
C GLY A 61 0.88 -24.78 -2.53
N ILE A 62 2.16 -24.90 -2.89
CA ILE A 62 3.05 -25.99 -2.49
C ILE A 62 3.86 -25.62 -1.24
N ALA A 63 4.39 -24.39 -1.17
CA ALA A 63 5.31 -23.96 -0.12
C ALA A 63 4.97 -22.55 0.41
N PRO A 64 3.82 -22.33 1.08
CA PRO A 64 3.37 -21.01 1.50
C PRO A 64 4.31 -20.30 2.49
N SER A 65 5.03 -21.05 3.30
CA SER A 65 5.97 -20.53 4.29
C SER A 65 7.33 -20.14 3.69
N LYS A 66 7.61 -20.50 2.43
CA LYS A 66 8.89 -20.23 1.81
C LYS A 66 9.13 -18.71 1.70
N VAL A 67 10.26 -18.26 2.21
CA VAL A 67 10.75 -16.88 2.07
C VAL A 67 11.36 -16.73 0.68
N ILE A 68 10.93 -15.71 -0.06
CA ILE A 68 11.40 -15.40 -1.42
C ILE A 68 12.22 -14.12 -1.50
N SER A 69 12.08 -13.25 -0.50
CA SER A 69 12.93 -12.07 -0.35
C SER A 69 13.44 -12.03 1.08
N GLY A 70 14.77 -12.02 1.22
CA GLY A 70 15.42 -11.84 2.51
C GLY A 70 15.30 -10.39 2.99
N VAL A 71 15.70 -10.18 4.25
CA VAL A 71 15.82 -8.83 4.83
C VAL A 71 17.09 -8.20 4.28
N SER A 72 17.00 -6.99 3.75
CA SER A 72 18.16 -6.17 3.41
C SER A 72 18.95 -5.87 4.68
N LYS A 73 20.27 -5.81 4.58
CA LYS A 73 21.15 -5.39 5.69
C LYS A 73 21.35 -3.88 5.75
N SER A 74 20.82 -3.17 4.77
CA SER A 74 20.90 -1.71 4.66
C SER A 74 19.52 -1.12 4.46
N PRO A 75 19.31 0.13 4.90
CA PRO A 75 18.05 0.85 4.73
C PRO A 75 17.67 0.92 3.25
N ASP A 76 16.41 0.68 2.96
CA ASP A 76 15.90 0.85 1.61
C ASP A 76 15.71 2.34 1.27
N LEU A 77 15.57 2.66 -0.02
CA LEU A 77 15.45 4.06 -0.48
C LEU A 77 14.17 4.72 0.04
N TYR A 78 13.13 3.94 0.34
CA TYR A 78 11.92 4.47 0.97
C TYR A 78 12.19 4.91 2.42
N ALA A 79 12.84 4.09 3.24
CA ALA A 79 13.24 4.49 4.59
C ALA A 79 14.20 5.69 4.57
N GLN A 80 15.11 5.74 3.59
CA GLN A 80 16.01 6.88 3.40
C GLN A 80 15.25 8.17 3.06
N SER A 81 14.13 8.09 2.34
CA SER A 81 13.30 9.26 2.02
C SER A 81 12.51 9.80 3.21
N LEU A 82 12.35 9.00 4.26
CA LEU A 82 11.58 9.37 5.46
C LEU A 82 12.48 9.87 6.59
N LEU A 83 13.55 9.14 6.92
CA LEU A 83 14.34 9.36 8.13
C LEU A 83 15.34 10.51 7.99
N SER A 84 15.36 11.40 9.00
CA SER A 84 16.23 12.58 9.09
C SER A 84 17.72 12.23 9.12
N ARG A 85 18.09 11.07 9.62
CA ARG A 85 19.48 10.56 9.60
C ARG A 85 19.96 10.19 8.20
N TYR A 86 19.06 10.19 7.19
CA TYR A 86 19.41 10.03 5.77
C TYR A 86 19.02 11.28 4.97
N HIS A 87 17.85 11.30 4.35
CA HIS A 87 17.43 12.39 3.46
C HIS A 87 16.02 12.89 3.75
N GLY A 88 15.30 12.25 4.68
CA GLY A 88 13.91 12.58 5.03
C GLY A 88 13.80 13.66 6.09
N PRO A 89 12.59 14.17 6.32
CA PRO A 89 12.33 15.20 7.33
C PRO A 89 11.91 14.64 8.70
N TRP A 90 11.70 13.32 8.85
CA TRP A 90 11.14 12.74 10.07
C TRP A 90 12.16 11.97 10.91
N ASP A 91 11.84 11.88 12.20
CA ASP A 91 12.51 11.00 13.14
C ASP A 91 11.45 10.14 13.85
N TYR A 92 11.57 8.82 13.76
CA TYR A 92 10.64 7.87 14.35
C TYR A 92 11.37 6.64 14.88
N ASP A 93 10.72 5.91 15.79
CA ASP A 93 11.27 4.70 16.39
C ASP A 93 11.39 3.57 15.35
N THR A 94 12.63 3.26 14.96
CA THR A 94 12.92 2.19 14.00
C THR A 94 12.77 0.78 14.57
N HIS A 95 12.52 0.61 15.87
CA HIS A 95 12.08 -0.68 16.43
C HIS A 95 10.62 -0.97 16.04
N LEU A 96 9.78 0.06 15.92
CA LEU A 96 8.38 -0.05 15.52
C LEU A 96 8.22 -0.05 13.99
N LYS A 97 8.87 0.88 13.31
CA LYS A 97 8.87 0.98 11.83
C LYS A 97 10.31 0.82 11.33
N LYS A 98 10.66 -0.39 10.93
CA LYS A 98 12.02 -0.73 10.50
C LYS A 98 12.42 0.03 9.24
N ASP A 99 13.68 0.40 9.17
CA ASP A 99 14.30 1.08 8.02
C ASP A 99 14.79 0.10 6.93
N TYR A 100 14.52 -1.18 7.12
CA TYR A 100 14.80 -2.25 6.16
C TYR A 100 13.56 -3.15 5.98
N GLY A 101 13.47 -3.78 4.81
CA GLY A 101 12.31 -4.60 4.45
C GLY A 101 12.11 -5.82 5.36
N HIS A 102 10.90 -6.33 5.39
CA HIS A 102 10.55 -7.58 6.04
C HIS A 102 10.71 -8.78 5.09
N PRO A 103 10.95 -10.00 5.62
CA PRO A 103 10.99 -11.18 4.78
C PRO A 103 9.62 -11.43 4.14
N ILE A 104 9.61 -11.57 2.82
CA ILE A 104 8.39 -11.81 2.05
C ILE A 104 8.21 -13.32 1.85
N ARG A 105 7.03 -13.83 2.21
CA ARG A 105 6.64 -15.24 2.07
C ARG A 105 5.68 -15.43 0.90
N LEU A 106 5.76 -16.57 0.23
CA LEU A 106 4.86 -16.90 -0.89
C LEU A 106 3.38 -16.86 -0.52
N GLY A 107 3.03 -17.40 0.65
CA GLY A 107 1.64 -17.38 1.14
C GLY A 107 1.11 -15.96 1.35
N TRP A 108 1.94 -15.05 1.86
CA TRP A 108 1.58 -13.64 2.01
C TRP A 108 1.30 -13.00 0.65
N LEU A 109 2.19 -13.18 -0.34
CA LEU A 109 1.97 -12.63 -1.68
C LEU A 109 0.68 -13.15 -2.33
N ARG A 110 0.38 -14.45 -2.16
CA ARG A 110 -0.86 -15.04 -2.64
C ARG A 110 -2.10 -14.43 -1.98
N ALA A 111 -2.04 -14.20 -0.65
CA ALA A 111 -3.13 -13.57 0.09
C ALA A 111 -3.35 -12.12 -0.38
N ILE A 112 -2.27 -11.34 -0.49
CA ILE A 112 -2.31 -9.97 -1.02
C ILE A 112 -2.90 -9.95 -2.42
N ARG A 113 -2.44 -10.81 -3.34
CA ARG A 113 -2.98 -10.87 -4.71
C ARG A 113 -4.46 -11.20 -4.77
N ARG A 114 -4.96 -12.06 -3.88
CA ARG A 114 -6.41 -12.32 -3.76
C ARG A 114 -7.16 -11.08 -3.32
N GLY A 115 -6.62 -10.34 -2.35
CA GLY A 115 -7.16 -9.07 -1.90
C GLY A 115 -7.20 -8.04 -3.02
N HIS A 116 -6.09 -7.85 -3.73
CA HIS A 116 -6.03 -6.97 -4.91
C HIS A 116 -7.13 -7.27 -5.91
N LYS A 117 -7.30 -8.55 -6.30
CA LYS A 117 -8.36 -8.95 -7.24
C LYS A 117 -9.77 -8.60 -6.76
N ARG A 118 -10.04 -8.64 -5.44
CA ARG A 118 -11.33 -8.22 -4.90
C ARG A 118 -11.53 -6.71 -5.04
N VAL A 119 -10.56 -5.92 -4.60
CA VAL A 119 -10.59 -4.45 -4.72
C VAL A 119 -10.73 -4.04 -6.18
N GLN A 120 -9.96 -4.64 -7.08
CA GLN A 120 -9.97 -4.32 -8.52
C GLN A 120 -11.32 -4.59 -9.21
N ARG A 121 -12.16 -5.47 -8.65
CA ARG A 121 -13.54 -5.73 -9.11
C ARG A 121 -14.55 -4.71 -8.56
N GLY A 122 -14.19 -3.98 -7.52
CA GLY A 122 -15.07 -3.08 -6.77
C GLY A 122 -15.63 -3.73 -5.50
N LEU A 123 -15.73 -2.93 -4.43
CA LEU A 123 -16.19 -3.43 -3.11
C LEU A 123 -17.58 -2.90 -2.72
N GLN A 124 -18.08 -1.86 -3.39
CA GLN A 124 -19.39 -1.22 -3.11
C GLN A 124 -19.52 -0.73 -1.65
N LEU A 125 -18.44 -0.15 -1.10
CA LEU A 125 -18.45 0.42 0.24
C LEU A 125 -19.39 1.63 0.30
N PRO A 126 -20.33 1.70 1.24
CA PRO A 126 -21.39 2.71 1.25
C PRO A 126 -20.94 4.05 1.86
N MET A 127 -19.91 4.05 2.73
CA MET A 127 -19.44 5.25 3.43
C MET A 127 -18.61 6.16 2.50
N PRO A 128 -18.52 7.46 2.81
CA PRO A 128 -17.55 8.37 2.17
C PRO A 128 -16.11 7.87 2.34
N ILE A 129 -15.33 7.99 1.27
CA ILE A 129 -13.93 7.54 1.25
C ILE A 129 -13.04 8.69 0.76
N LEU A 130 -12.08 9.08 1.59
CA LEU A 130 -11.00 9.99 1.19
C LEU A 130 -9.80 9.13 0.77
N LEU A 131 -9.47 9.19 -0.53
CA LEU A 131 -8.33 8.48 -1.10
C LEU A 131 -7.19 9.44 -1.36
N MET A 132 -6.05 9.25 -0.72
CA MET A 132 -4.87 10.09 -0.92
C MET A 132 -3.69 9.26 -1.43
N SER A 133 -2.90 9.87 -2.32
CA SER A 133 -1.63 9.33 -2.83
C SER A 133 -0.67 10.47 -3.14
N SER A 134 0.60 10.15 -3.35
CA SER A 134 1.51 11.07 -4.04
C SER A 134 0.96 11.46 -5.42
N ASP A 135 1.46 12.54 -5.98
CA ASP A 135 1.17 12.95 -7.36
C ASP A 135 1.94 12.11 -8.41
N LYS A 136 3.02 11.44 -8.00
CA LYS A 136 3.88 10.64 -8.89
C LYS A 136 4.55 9.49 -8.18
N SER A 137 4.97 8.49 -8.95
CA SER A 137 5.75 7.33 -8.50
C SER A 137 7.11 7.31 -9.16
N ILE A 138 8.12 6.82 -8.43
CA ILE A 138 9.46 6.54 -8.97
C ILE A 138 9.88 5.13 -8.56
N ARG A 139 10.24 4.29 -9.52
CA ARG A 139 10.91 3.01 -9.25
C ARG A 139 12.38 3.28 -8.93
N ALA A 140 12.64 3.59 -7.68
CA ALA A 140 13.97 3.97 -7.20
C ALA A 140 14.96 2.80 -7.30
N LYS A 141 16.15 3.08 -7.85
CA LYS A 141 17.26 2.13 -7.97
C LYS A 141 18.59 2.87 -7.83
N GLY A 142 19.59 2.17 -7.30
CA GLY A 142 20.96 2.69 -7.20
C GLY A 142 21.16 3.69 -6.07
N ALA A 143 21.96 4.73 -6.30
CA ALA A 143 22.24 5.76 -5.30
C ALA A 143 21.06 6.72 -5.13
N TRP A 144 21.04 7.41 -3.99
CA TRP A 144 20.04 8.41 -3.67
C TRP A 144 20.00 9.54 -4.72
N GLN A 145 18.82 10.03 -5.02
CA GLN A 145 18.54 11.17 -5.87
C GLN A 145 17.47 12.05 -5.19
N GLU A 146 17.54 13.36 -5.34
CA GLU A 146 16.56 14.30 -4.72
C GLU A 146 15.10 14.03 -5.12
N ALA A 147 14.89 13.53 -6.34
CA ALA A 147 13.55 13.16 -6.81
C ALA A 147 12.89 12.10 -5.95
N PHE A 148 13.68 11.25 -5.25
CA PHE A 148 13.17 10.21 -4.37
C PHE A 148 12.49 10.77 -3.11
N GLY A 149 12.88 11.97 -2.67
CA GLY A 149 12.22 12.70 -1.59
C GLY A 149 10.92 13.41 -1.98
N LYS A 150 10.41 13.19 -3.21
CA LYS A 150 9.24 13.90 -3.75
C LYS A 150 8.29 12.99 -4.53
N ALA A 151 8.27 11.69 -4.22
CA ALA A 151 7.48 10.70 -4.95
C ALA A 151 7.19 9.47 -4.10
N ASP A 152 6.16 8.70 -4.46
CA ASP A 152 5.97 7.36 -3.93
C ASP A 152 7.01 6.40 -4.54
N LEU A 153 7.87 5.82 -3.70
CA LEU A 153 8.91 4.87 -4.12
C LEU A 153 8.46 3.40 -3.99
N VAL A 154 7.28 3.17 -3.46
CA VAL A 154 6.77 1.84 -3.10
C VAL A 154 5.72 1.38 -4.10
N LEU A 155 4.71 2.23 -4.37
CA LEU A 155 3.54 1.90 -5.18
C LEU A 155 3.45 2.73 -6.45
N ASP A 156 2.68 2.24 -7.42
CA ASP A 156 2.27 3.02 -8.58
C ASP A 156 1.01 3.84 -8.23
N VAL A 157 1.13 5.16 -8.23
CA VAL A 157 0.03 6.07 -7.90
C VAL A 157 -1.13 5.98 -8.90
N GLU A 158 -0.87 5.60 -10.15
CA GLU A 158 -1.93 5.38 -11.13
C GLU A 158 -2.81 4.19 -10.75
N ASP A 159 -2.21 3.13 -10.21
CA ASP A 159 -2.96 1.98 -9.72
C ASP A 159 -3.73 2.31 -8.44
N ILE A 160 -3.15 3.11 -7.53
CA ILE A 160 -3.86 3.61 -6.35
C ILE A 160 -5.12 4.36 -6.78
N GLN A 161 -4.99 5.33 -7.67
CA GLN A 161 -6.10 6.16 -8.15
C GLN A 161 -7.14 5.35 -8.93
N ARG A 162 -6.70 4.46 -9.81
CA ARG A 162 -7.58 3.62 -10.64
C ARG A 162 -8.41 2.66 -9.83
N TYR A 163 -7.80 1.95 -8.89
CA TYR A 163 -8.47 0.92 -8.11
C TYR A 163 -9.18 1.50 -6.89
N GLY A 164 -8.65 2.56 -6.30
CA GLY A 164 -9.28 3.23 -5.19
C GLY A 164 -10.67 3.79 -5.56
N LYS A 165 -10.83 4.34 -6.77
CA LYS A 165 -12.13 4.81 -7.28
C LYS A 165 -13.19 3.71 -7.43
N LYS A 166 -12.80 2.44 -7.37
CA LYS A 166 -13.72 1.29 -7.42
C LYS A 166 -14.20 0.82 -6.05
N LEU A 167 -13.74 1.43 -4.97
CA LEU A 167 -14.12 1.01 -3.62
C LEU A 167 -15.59 1.25 -3.32
N GLY A 168 -16.18 2.33 -3.84
CA GLY A 168 -17.58 2.68 -3.60
C GLY A 168 -18.02 3.88 -4.42
N PRO A 169 -19.29 4.29 -4.28
CA PRO A 169 -19.86 5.41 -5.04
C PRO A 169 -19.40 6.80 -4.54
N GLN A 170 -18.88 6.89 -3.32
CA GLN A 170 -18.53 8.15 -2.65
C GLN A 170 -17.02 8.22 -2.38
N VAL A 171 -16.20 8.13 -3.45
CA VAL A 171 -14.75 8.26 -3.34
C VAL A 171 -14.30 9.63 -3.81
N GLU A 172 -13.73 10.40 -2.89
CA GLU A 172 -13.00 11.64 -3.18
C GLU A 172 -11.50 11.33 -3.22
N ALA A 173 -10.86 11.56 -4.38
CA ALA A 173 -9.49 11.14 -4.63
C ALA A 173 -8.55 12.33 -4.84
N HIS A 174 -7.52 12.44 -4.01
CA HIS A 174 -6.54 13.51 -4.03
C HIS A 174 -5.13 13.01 -4.33
N ARG A 175 -4.42 13.77 -5.14
CA ARG A 175 -2.98 13.62 -5.35
C ARG A 175 -2.26 14.74 -4.60
N ILE A 176 -1.34 14.36 -3.74
CA ILE A 176 -0.57 15.30 -2.91
C ILE A 176 0.73 15.64 -3.64
N PRO A 177 0.93 16.89 -4.06
CA PRO A 177 2.13 17.31 -4.75
C PRO A 177 3.38 17.03 -3.94
N ASN A 178 4.35 16.34 -4.55
CA ASN A 178 5.58 15.88 -3.92
C ASN A 178 5.38 15.01 -2.66
N GLY A 179 4.21 14.40 -2.50
CA GLY A 179 3.96 13.47 -1.42
C GLY A 179 4.87 12.24 -1.49
N LEU A 180 5.22 11.68 -0.37
CA LEU A 180 5.88 10.38 -0.26
C LEU A 180 4.84 9.25 -0.19
N HIS A 181 5.30 8.01 -0.07
CA HIS A 181 4.40 6.88 0.16
C HIS A 181 3.61 7.03 1.47
N ASP A 182 4.24 7.54 2.53
CA ASP A 182 3.57 7.91 3.76
C ASP A 182 3.34 9.43 3.80
N LEU A 183 2.07 9.84 3.82
CA LEU A 183 1.67 11.25 3.75
C LEU A 183 1.46 11.89 5.13
N PHE A 184 1.51 11.09 6.21
CA PHE A 184 1.15 11.51 7.55
C PHE A 184 2.26 11.32 8.62
N LEU A 185 3.45 11.00 8.21
CA LEU A 185 4.60 11.01 9.11
C LEU A 185 5.03 12.42 9.45
#